data_2e277f3f10bdb74da66b5067c0b08f68
#
_entry.id   2e277f3f10bdb74da66b5067c0b08f68
#
_cell.length_a   1.000
_cell.length_b   1.000
_cell.length_c   1.000
_cell.angle_alpha   90.00
_cell.angle_beta   90.00
_cell.angle_gamma   90.00
#
_symmetry.space_group_name_H-M   'P 1'
#
loop_
_entity.id
_entity.type
_entity.pdbx_description
1 polymer ?
#
loop_
_entity_poly.entity_id
_entity_poly.type
_entity_poly.pdbx_seq_one_letter_code
_entity_poly.pdbx_strand_id
1 'polypeptide(L)'
;SDKIKEKEEYTYERHVVWTSEIISQLGLKNITLFAQDWGGLIGLRIVANHPELFDGLVLSNTWLPIGKGSSEGFDAWKKYSQTVEKFNSGRIVYGGTVNKISDKAVEAYNAPFPGEDYLACARQFPTLVPMDPDAPSVPENIEAWKILKQFKKPTVTIFGTEDKVSA
;
A
#
# COMPACT_ATOMS: atom_id res chain seq x y z
N SER A 1 12.97 -2.86 -12.73
CA SER A 1 13.09 -2.50 -11.30
C SER A 1 13.64 -3.69 -10.53
N ASP A 2 14.50 -3.40 -9.58
CA ASP A 2 15.07 -4.39 -8.70
C ASP A 2 13.97 -5.07 -7.88
N LYS A 3 14.09 -6.35 -7.68
CA LYS A 3 13.18 -7.14 -6.84
C LYS A 3 14.04 -8.02 -5.93
N ILE A 4 13.93 -7.75 -4.65
CA ILE A 4 14.58 -8.55 -3.62
C ILE A 4 13.85 -9.89 -3.55
N LYS A 5 14.59 -10.99 -3.54
CA LYS A 5 13.99 -12.33 -3.50
C LYS A 5 13.64 -12.77 -2.09
N GLU A 6 14.34 -12.24 -1.12
CA GLU A 6 14.17 -12.51 0.30
C GLU A 6 12.92 -11.79 0.81
N LYS A 7 11.91 -12.55 1.17
CA LYS A 7 10.61 -12.06 1.60
C LYS A 7 10.72 -11.17 2.85
N GLU A 8 11.61 -11.52 3.75
CA GLU A 8 11.86 -10.87 5.04
C GLU A 8 12.43 -9.46 4.89
N GLU A 9 13.04 -9.18 3.74
CA GLU A 9 13.59 -7.87 3.42
C GLU A 9 12.50 -6.83 3.10
N TYR A 10 11.27 -7.27 2.83
CA TYR A 10 10.14 -6.39 2.66
C TYR A 10 9.48 -6.13 4.01
N THR A 11 9.65 -4.94 4.55
CA THR A 11 8.98 -4.48 5.76
C THR A 11 8.25 -3.15 5.50
N TYR A 12 7.22 -2.85 6.27
CA TYR A 12 6.50 -1.58 6.14
C TYR A 12 7.45 -0.38 6.34
N GLU A 13 8.25 -0.41 7.41
CA GLU A 13 9.17 0.66 7.75
C GLU A 13 10.21 0.91 6.65
N ARG A 14 10.74 -0.14 6.07
CA ARG A 14 11.71 -0.04 4.97
C ARG A 14 11.14 0.69 3.76
N HIS A 15 9.85 0.45 3.42
CA HIS A 15 9.19 1.18 2.33
C HIS A 15 8.96 2.65 2.65
N VAL A 16 8.65 2.97 3.91
CA VAL A 16 8.56 4.37 4.36
C VAL A 16 9.93 5.07 4.21
N VAL A 17 11.01 4.42 4.67
CA VAL A 17 12.38 4.96 4.55
C VAL A 17 12.77 5.16 3.09
N TRP A 18 12.66 4.14 2.24
CA TRP A 18 13.02 4.24 0.82
C TRP A 18 12.25 5.36 0.09
N THR A 19 10.94 5.46 0.35
CA THR A 19 10.13 6.49 -0.30
C THR A 19 10.49 7.89 0.22
N SER A 20 10.79 8.03 1.50
CA SER A 20 11.27 9.29 2.09
C SER A 20 12.61 9.71 1.48
N GLU A 21 13.53 8.76 1.30
CA GLU A 21 14.82 9.01 0.65
C GLU A 21 14.66 9.49 -0.80
N ILE A 22 13.75 8.87 -1.57
CA ILE A 22 13.44 9.30 -2.94
C ILE A 22 12.95 10.75 -2.95
N ILE A 23 11.99 11.10 -2.08
CA ILE A 23 11.47 12.47 -1.96
C ILE A 23 12.60 13.45 -1.64
N SER A 24 13.47 13.09 -0.70
CA SER A 24 14.60 13.89 -0.26
C SER A 24 15.63 14.07 -1.38
N GLN A 25 16.04 12.98 -2.05
CA GLN A 25 17.02 13.02 -3.13
C GLN A 25 16.54 13.84 -4.34
N LEU A 26 15.24 13.78 -4.64
CA LEU A 26 14.63 14.60 -5.69
C LEU A 26 14.38 16.05 -5.26
N GLY A 27 14.58 16.39 -3.99
CA GLY A 27 14.34 17.72 -3.45
C GLY A 27 12.89 18.19 -3.56
N LEU A 28 11.92 17.26 -3.51
CA LEU A 28 10.51 17.58 -3.73
C LEU A 28 9.95 18.43 -2.59
N LYS A 29 9.20 19.46 -2.97
CA LYS A 29 8.50 20.39 -2.05
C LYS A 29 7.15 20.73 -2.66
N ASN A 30 6.25 21.30 -1.83
CA ASN A 30 4.91 21.68 -2.25
C ASN A 30 4.14 20.51 -2.89
N ILE A 31 4.25 19.35 -2.27
CA ILE A 31 3.73 18.08 -2.79
C ILE A 31 2.22 18.02 -2.58
N THR A 32 1.47 17.73 -3.63
CA THR A 32 0.13 17.18 -3.50
C THR A 32 0.22 15.67 -3.64
N LEU A 33 -0.01 14.97 -2.54
CA LEU A 33 0.03 13.50 -2.53
C LEU A 33 -1.29 12.95 -3.07
N PHE A 34 -1.24 12.18 -4.15
CA PHE A 34 -2.29 11.22 -4.49
C PHE A 34 -1.87 9.83 -4.02
N ALA A 35 -2.69 9.21 -3.20
CA ALA A 35 -2.37 7.92 -2.63
C ALA A 35 -3.55 6.96 -2.67
N GLN A 36 -3.27 5.70 -3.00
CA GLN A 36 -4.23 4.61 -3.07
C GLN A 36 -3.58 3.34 -2.50
N ASP A 37 -4.35 2.52 -1.79
CA ASP A 37 -3.90 1.26 -1.20
C ASP A 37 -2.61 1.45 -0.36
N TRP A 38 -1.56 0.66 -0.57
CA TRP A 38 -0.25 0.81 0.09
C TRP A 38 0.38 2.20 -0.08
N GLY A 39 0.04 2.92 -1.14
CA GLY A 39 0.47 4.32 -1.30
C GLY A 39 -0.03 5.22 -0.18
N GLY A 40 -1.22 4.92 0.37
CA GLY A 40 -1.73 5.64 1.54
C GLY A 40 -1.04 5.23 2.84
N LEU A 41 -0.82 3.93 3.07
CA LEU A 41 -0.11 3.47 4.26
C LEU A 41 1.29 4.11 4.34
N ILE A 42 2.06 4.04 3.27
CA ILE A 42 3.40 4.63 3.20
C ILE A 42 3.33 6.15 3.21
N GLY A 43 2.49 6.73 2.32
CA GLY A 43 2.41 8.18 2.12
C GLY A 43 1.95 8.94 3.36
N LEU A 44 0.95 8.45 4.10
CA LEU A 44 0.47 9.10 5.32
C LEU A 44 1.52 9.08 6.45
N ARG A 45 2.35 8.03 6.52
CA ARG A 45 3.51 8.01 7.43
C ARG A 45 4.52 9.11 7.06
N ILE A 46 4.78 9.29 5.76
CA ILE A 46 5.71 10.32 5.27
C ILE A 46 5.11 11.72 5.50
N VAL A 47 3.82 11.91 5.26
CA VAL A 47 3.14 13.18 5.57
C VAL A 47 3.24 13.50 7.06
N ALA A 48 3.07 12.50 7.94
CA ALA A 48 3.21 12.71 9.37
C ALA A 48 4.64 13.07 9.79
N ASN A 49 5.64 12.45 9.15
CA ASN A 49 7.05 12.71 9.43
C ASN A 49 7.52 14.09 8.90
N HIS A 50 6.96 14.54 7.77
CA HIS A 50 7.38 15.75 7.06
C HIS A 50 6.20 16.56 6.54
N PRO A 51 5.27 17.01 7.42
CA PRO A 51 4.04 17.68 7.01
C PRO A 51 4.29 19.00 6.25
N GLU A 52 5.45 19.62 6.44
CA GLU A 52 5.86 20.84 5.77
C GLU A 52 6.07 20.67 4.26
N LEU A 53 6.42 19.47 3.80
CA LEU A 53 6.66 19.18 2.39
C LEU A 53 5.38 19.11 1.55
N PHE A 54 4.23 18.92 2.19
CA PHE A 54 2.97 18.63 1.50
C PHE A 54 2.02 19.83 1.54
N ASP A 55 1.38 20.14 0.42
CA ASP A 55 0.38 21.20 0.28
C ASP A 55 -1.05 20.65 0.16
N GLY A 56 -1.23 19.37 -0.03
CA GLY A 56 -2.53 18.75 -0.10
C GLY A 56 -2.48 17.22 -0.21
N LEU A 57 -3.63 16.58 0.06
CA LEU A 57 -3.78 15.14 0.02
C LEU A 57 -5.00 14.76 -0.81
N VAL A 58 -4.87 13.75 -1.65
CA VAL A 58 -5.96 13.05 -2.33
C VAL A 58 -5.81 11.56 -1.98
N LEU A 59 -6.74 11.04 -1.19
CA LEU A 59 -6.69 9.68 -0.67
C LEU A 59 -7.82 8.86 -1.29
N SER A 60 -7.47 7.77 -1.94
CA SER A 60 -8.41 6.89 -2.61
C SER A 60 -8.27 5.45 -2.11
N ASN A 61 -9.36 4.86 -1.61
CA ASN A 61 -9.38 3.46 -1.17
C ASN A 61 -8.12 3.08 -0.38
N THR A 62 -7.89 3.79 0.73
CA THR A 62 -6.73 3.62 1.60
C THR A 62 -7.02 4.15 3.00
N TRP A 63 -6.24 3.69 3.96
CA TRP A 63 -6.28 4.16 5.35
C TRP A 63 -4.91 4.01 6.02
N LEU A 64 -4.81 4.42 7.27
CA LEU A 64 -3.64 4.17 8.10
C LEU A 64 -4.05 3.28 9.28
N PRO A 65 -3.86 1.94 9.19
CA PRO A 65 -4.31 0.99 10.20
C PRO A 65 -3.56 1.17 11.53
N ILE A 66 -4.28 0.94 12.63
CA ILE A 66 -3.75 1.02 14.00
C ILE A 66 -4.03 -0.27 14.80
N GLY A 67 -4.01 -1.41 14.15
CA GLY A 67 -4.25 -2.70 14.78
C GLY A 67 -5.71 -2.94 15.20
N LYS A 68 -6.67 -2.31 14.51
CA LYS A 68 -8.09 -2.43 14.85
C LYS A 68 -8.89 -2.91 13.65
N GLY A 69 -9.34 -4.14 13.73
CA GLY A 69 -10.25 -4.71 12.77
C GLY A 69 -9.59 -5.14 11.47
N SER A 70 -10.26 -6.06 10.82
CA SER A 70 -9.96 -6.51 9.46
C SER A 70 -11.30 -6.72 8.75
N SER A 71 -11.32 -6.62 7.43
CA SER A 71 -12.48 -7.00 6.64
C SER A 71 -12.36 -8.45 6.17
N GLU A 72 -13.49 -9.12 5.96
CA GLU A 72 -13.52 -10.47 5.37
C GLU A 72 -12.79 -10.49 4.01
N GLY A 73 -12.94 -9.42 3.22
CA GLY A 73 -12.28 -9.29 1.93
C GLY A 73 -10.77 -9.21 2.06
N PHE A 74 -10.26 -8.43 3.02
CA PHE A 74 -8.83 -8.35 3.29
C PHE A 74 -8.27 -9.68 3.80
N ASP A 75 -8.95 -10.34 4.72
CA ASP A 75 -8.51 -11.63 5.28
C ASP A 75 -8.45 -12.71 4.19
N ALA A 76 -9.46 -12.74 3.31
CA ALA A 76 -9.47 -13.63 2.16
C ALA A 76 -8.30 -13.34 1.20
N TRP A 77 -8.03 -12.06 0.91
CA TRP A 77 -6.88 -11.63 0.11
C TRP A 77 -5.55 -12.03 0.74
N LYS A 78 -5.35 -11.74 2.03
CA LYS A 78 -4.15 -12.12 2.77
C LYS A 78 -3.93 -13.63 2.73
N LYS A 79 -4.97 -14.41 3.00
CA LYS A 79 -4.91 -15.87 2.93
C LYS A 79 -4.53 -16.36 1.53
N TYR A 80 -5.21 -15.84 0.49
CA TYR A 80 -4.93 -16.18 -0.90
C TYR A 80 -3.46 -15.93 -1.25
N SER A 81 -2.94 -14.75 -0.92
CA SER A 81 -1.55 -14.36 -1.23
C SER A 81 -0.51 -15.31 -0.65
N GLN A 82 -0.84 -15.97 0.48
CA GLN A 82 0.07 -16.90 1.17
C GLN A 82 -0.08 -18.34 0.72
N THR A 83 -1.25 -18.74 0.20
CA THR A 83 -1.56 -20.15 -0.04
C THR A 83 -1.66 -20.51 -1.51
N VAL A 84 -1.83 -19.55 -2.42
CA VAL A 84 -1.91 -19.83 -3.85
C VAL A 84 -0.59 -20.39 -4.37
N GLU A 85 -0.64 -21.53 -5.05
CA GLU A 85 0.55 -22.19 -5.60
C GLU A 85 1.21 -21.33 -6.68
N LYS A 86 0.42 -20.84 -7.64
CA LYS A 86 0.87 -19.95 -8.72
C LYS A 86 0.24 -18.57 -8.55
N PHE A 87 1.07 -17.60 -8.19
CA PHE A 87 0.63 -16.22 -8.04
C PHE A 87 0.63 -15.52 -9.41
N ASN A 88 -0.56 -15.25 -9.94
CA ASN A 88 -0.71 -14.61 -11.25
C ASN A 88 -1.25 -13.18 -11.06
N SER A 89 -0.37 -12.18 -11.07
CA SER A 89 -0.71 -10.77 -10.86
C SER A 89 -1.77 -10.28 -11.85
N GLY A 90 -1.64 -10.65 -13.12
CA GLY A 90 -2.59 -10.24 -14.15
C GLY A 90 -3.99 -10.84 -13.94
N ARG A 91 -4.10 -12.10 -13.50
CA ARG A 91 -5.40 -12.72 -13.19
C ARG A 91 -6.03 -12.15 -11.92
N ILE A 92 -5.23 -11.74 -10.96
CA ILE A 92 -5.73 -11.03 -9.76
C ILE A 92 -6.37 -9.71 -10.18
N VAL A 93 -5.67 -8.91 -10.99
CA VAL A 93 -6.21 -7.65 -11.53
C VAL A 93 -7.47 -7.91 -12.36
N TYR A 94 -7.46 -8.92 -13.24
CA TYR A 94 -8.64 -9.32 -14.02
C TYR A 94 -9.85 -9.64 -13.12
N GLY A 95 -9.60 -10.35 -12.02
CA GLY A 95 -10.65 -10.69 -11.04
C GLY A 95 -11.22 -9.46 -10.32
N GLY A 96 -10.38 -8.47 -10.04
CA GLY A 96 -10.75 -7.24 -9.33
C GLY A 96 -11.39 -6.15 -10.19
N THR A 97 -11.51 -6.34 -11.53
CA THR A 97 -12.10 -5.35 -12.42
C THR A 97 -13.52 -5.73 -12.86
N VAL A 98 -14.44 -4.76 -12.88
CA VAL A 98 -15.81 -4.92 -13.41
C VAL A 98 -15.75 -5.13 -14.92
N ASN A 99 -15.13 -4.20 -15.65
CA ASN A 99 -14.86 -4.35 -17.06
C ASN A 99 -13.65 -5.24 -17.26
N LYS A 100 -13.85 -6.40 -17.88
CA LYS A 100 -12.75 -7.37 -18.05
C LYS A 100 -11.67 -6.82 -18.96
N ILE A 101 -10.44 -6.89 -18.46
CA ILE A 101 -9.25 -6.52 -19.22
C ILE A 101 -8.90 -7.62 -20.24
N SER A 102 -8.21 -7.25 -21.33
CA SER A 102 -7.78 -8.20 -22.37
C SER A 102 -6.69 -9.15 -21.84
N ASP A 103 -6.53 -10.32 -22.49
CA ASP A 103 -5.43 -11.24 -22.15
C ASP A 103 -4.06 -10.57 -22.32
N LYS A 104 -3.89 -9.69 -23.33
CA LYS A 104 -2.68 -8.89 -23.49
C LYS A 104 -2.39 -7.99 -22.27
N ALA A 105 -3.43 -7.41 -21.67
CA ALA A 105 -3.27 -6.63 -20.42
C ALA A 105 -2.92 -7.54 -19.24
N VAL A 106 -3.52 -8.73 -19.15
CA VAL A 106 -3.14 -9.75 -18.13
C VAL A 106 -1.66 -10.10 -18.25
N GLU A 107 -1.17 -10.36 -19.46
CA GLU A 107 0.25 -10.63 -19.72
C GLU A 107 1.14 -9.45 -19.33
N ALA A 108 0.73 -8.21 -19.62
CA ALA A 108 1.48 -7.02 -19.25
C ALA A 108 1.62 -6.86 -17.73
N TYR A 109 0.59 -7.21 -16.95
CA TYR A 109 0.67 -7.23 -15.49
C TYR A 109 1.59 -8.34 -14.95
N ASN A 110 1.76 -9.43 -15.69
CA ASN A 110 2.68 -10.51 -15.31
C ASN A 110 4.13 -10.24 -15.75
N ALA A 111 4.34 -9.44 -16.79
CA ALA A 111 5.66 -9.21 -17.39
C ALA A 111 6.75 -8.74 -16.40
N PRO A 112 6.46 -7.92 -15.35
CA PRO A 112 7.46 -7.55 -14.36
C PRO A 112 7.96 -8.71 -13.49
N PHE A 113 7.31 -9.87 -13.53
CA PHE A 113 7.57 -11.03 -12.67
C PHE A 113 7.94 -12.26 -13.51
N PRO A 114 9.20 -12.38 -13.96
CA PRO A 114 9.62 -13.46 -14.86
C PRO A 114 9.65 -14.85 -14.22
N GLY A 115 9.48 -14.93 -12.91
CA GLY A 115 9.44 -16.18 -12.14
C GLY A 115 8.88 -15.97 -10.75
N GLU A 116 8.58 -17.06 -10.05
CA GLU A 116 7.98 -17.05 -8.70
C GLU A 116 8.87 -16.29 -7.68
N ASP A 117 10.19 -16.41 -7.81
CA ASP A 117 11.16 -15.69 -6.96
C ASP A 117 11.01 -14.17 -7.01
N TYR A 118 10.44 -13.63 -8.08
CA TYR A 118 10.21 -12.20 -8.24
C TYR A 118 8.89 -11.72 -7.63
N LEU A 119 8.11 -12.64 -7.09
CA LEU A 119 6.80 -12.36 -6.46
C LEU A 119 6.88 -12.24 -4.93
N ALA A 120 8.07 -12.32 -4.34
CA ALA A 120 8.26 -12.22 -2.89
C ALA A 120 7.56 -10.98 -2.29
N CYS A 121 7.71 -9.80 -2.94
CA CYS A 121 7.02 -8.58 -2.52
C CYS A 121 5.49 -8.73 -2.57
N ALA A 122 4.94 -9.22 -3.68
CA ALA A 122 3.50 -9.34 -3.87
C ALA A 122 2.85 -10.27 -2.82
N ARG A 123 3.56 -11.33 -2.44
CA ARG A 123 3.13 -12.22 -1.36
C ARG A 123 3.31 -11.61 0.03
N GLN A 124 4.35 -10.79 0.24
CA GLN A 124 4.66 -10.22 1.55
C GLN A 124 3.75 -9.05 1.92
N PHE A 125 3.43 -8.16 0.98
CA PHE A 125 2.69 -6.93 1.25
C PHE A 125 1.39 -7.13 2.06
N PRO A 126 0.51 -8.10 1.76
CA PRO A 126 -0.70 -8.30 2.55
C PRO A 126 -0.43 -8.69 4.01
N THR A 127 0.75 -9.27 4.30
CA THR A 127 1.11 -9.64 5.69
C THR A 127 1.65 -8.47 6.51
N LEU A 128 2.08 -7.40 5.85
CA LEU A 128 2.66 -6.22 6.48
C LEU A 128 1.62 -5.19 6.91
N VAL A 129 0.38 -5.32 6.45
CA VAL A 129 -0.71 -4.42 6.87
C VAL A 129 -0.99 -4.65 8.36
N PRO A 130 -0.84 -3.62 9.23
CA PRO A 130 -0.92 -3.80 10.68
C PRO A 130 -2.36 -3.86 11.16
N MET A 131 -3.00 -5.02 10.95
CA MET A 131 -4.37 -5.32 11.38
C MET A 131 -4.45 -5.83 12.83
N ASP A 132 -3.33 -6.31 13.36
CA ASP A 132 -3.20 -6.79 14.74
C ASP A 132 -2.66 -5.68 15.63
N PRO A 133 -3.19 -5.49 16.87
CA PRO A 133 -2.67 -4.52 17.83
C PRO A 133 -1.18 -4.67 18.13
N ASP A 134 -0.66 -5.89 18.06
CA ASP A 134 0.74 -6.23 18.35
C ASP A 134 1.65 -6.11 17.11
N ALA A 135 1.11 -5.70 15.95
CA ALA A 135 1.91 -5.52 14.73
C ALA A 135 2.97 -4.43 14.94
N PRO A 136 4.22 -4.66 14.50
CA PRO A 136 5.35 -3.76 14.77
C PRO A 136 5.14 -2.30 14.37
N SER A 137 4.36 -2.04 13.32
CA SER A 137 4.11 -0.69 12.79
C SER A 137 2.96 0.06 13.45
N VAL A 138 2.24 -0.57 14.39
CA VAL A 138 1.08 0.05 15.06
C VAL A 138 1.47 1.27 15.89
N PRO A 139 2.53 1.22 16.73
CA PRO A 139 2.92 2.38 17.52
C PRO A 139 3.20 3.61 16.67
N GLU A 140 3.95 3.46 15.59
CA GLU A 140 4.28 4.56 14.67
C GLU A 140 3.06 5.08 13.93
N ASN A 141 2.12 4.22 13.56
CA ASN A 141 0.88 4.65 12.93
C ASN A 141 0.00 5.45 13.91
N ILE A 142 -0.01 5.08 15.19
CA ILE A 142 -0.71 5.85 16.23
C ILE A 142 -0.08 7.23 16.38
N GLU A 143 1.25 7.32 16.42
CA GLU A 143 1.95 8.62 16.48
C GLU A 143 1.68 9.45 15.23
N ALA A 144 1.73 8.83 14.04
CA ALA A 144 1.40 9.50 12.78
C ALA A 144 -0.01 10.11 12.81
N TRP A 145 -1.00 9.41 13.36
CA TRP A 145 -2.36 9.95 13.50
C TRP A 145 -2.44 11.20 14.37
N LYS A 146 -1.58 11.35 15.38
CA LYS A 146 -1.56 12.59 16.20
C LYS A 146 -1.17 13.81 15.36
N ILE A 147 -0.24 13.64 14.44
CA ILE A 147 0.20 14.69 13.51
C ILE A 147 -0.85 14.92 12.42
N LEU A 148 -1.34 13.84 11.79
CA LEU A 148 -2.32 13.93 10.70
C LEU A 148 -3.62 14.62 11.12
N LYS A 149 -4.08 14.45 12.36
CA LYS A 149 -5.23 15.18 12.92
C LYS A 149 -5.00 16.69 12.99
N GLN A 150 -3.76 17.14 12.97
CA GLN A 150 -3.39 18.56 12.98
C GLN A 150 -3.12 19.10 11.57
N PHE A 151 -3.13 18.27 10.55
CA PHE A 151 -2.91 18.66 9.16
C PHE A 151 -4.10 19.50 8.68
N LYS A 152 -3.84 20.78 8.32
CA LYS A 152 -4.87 21.76 7.96
C LYS A 152 -4.95 22.07 6.47
N LYS A 153 -4.06 21.47 5.68
CA LYS A 153 -4.02 21.69 4.23
C LYS A 153 -5.14 20.91 3.51
N PRO A 154 -5.52 21.29 2.29
CA PRO A 154 -6.62 20.65 1.56
C PRO A 154 -6.47 19.13 1.50
N THR A 155 -7.54 18.44 1.84
CA THR A 155 -7.57 16.96 1.81
C THR A 155 -8.88 16.52 1.18
N VAL A 156 -8.78 15.61 0.21
CA VAL A 156 -9.91 14.97 -0.47
C VAL A 156 -9.81 13.46 -0.27
N THR A 157 -10.93 12.82 0.06
CA THR A 157 -11.06 11.37 0.13
C THR A 157 -12.03 10.90 -0.96
N ILE A 158 -11.64 9.87 -1.72
CA ILE A 158 -12.41 9.31 -2.83
C ILE A 158 -12.43 7.81 -2.67
N PHE A 159 -13.58 7.24 -2.31
CA PHE A 159 -13.72 5.81 -2.06
C PHE A 159 -14.78 5.20 -2.97
N GLY A 160 -14.49 4.03 -3.52
CA GLY A 160 -15.48 3.22 -4.22
C GLY A 160 -16.43 2.56 -3.23
N THR A 161 -17.73 2.70 -3.44
CA THR A 161 -18.77 2.12 -2.56
C THR A 161 -18.82 0.59 -2.58
N GLU A 162 -18.23 -0.02 -3.60
CA GLU A 162 -18.15 -1.48 -3.78
C GLU A 162 -16.80 -2.08 -3.40
N ASP A 163 -15.91 -1.27 -2.78
CA ASP A 163 -14.64 -1.77 -2.29
C ASP A 163 -14.85 -2.65 -1.04
N LYS A 164 -14.54 -3.94 -1.16
CA LYS A 164 -14.69 -4.94 -0.10
C LYS A 164 -13.41 -5.14 0.74
N VAL A 165 -12.33 -4.49 0.35
CA VAL A 165 -11.02 -4.65 0.98
C VAL A 165 -10.71 -3.49 1.91
N SER A 166 -10.89 -2.25 1.43
CA SER A 166 -10.51 -1.02 2.13
C SER A 166 -11.69 -0.13 2.57
N ALA A 167 -12.93 -0.61 2.43
CA ALA A 167 -14.13 0.11 2.88
C ALA A 167 -14.55 -0.27 4.29
#